data_caece503527d7e385c01c7b1df1ca60f
#
_entry.id   caece503527d7e385c01c7b1df1ca60f
#
_cell.length_a   1.000
_cell.length_b   1.000
_cell.length_c   1.000
_cell.angle_alpha   90.00
_cell.angle_beta   90.00
_cell.angle_gamma   90.00
#
_symmetry.space_group_name_H-M   'P 1'
#
loop_
_entity.id
_entity.type
_entity.pdbx_description
1 polymer ?
#
loop_
_entity_poly.entity_id
_entity_poly.type
_entity_poly.pdbx_seq_one_letter_code
_entity_poly.pdbx_strand_id
1 'polypeptide(L)'
;MSLSTKLCCGLLTAVFLAAVSRGADDSPAASEYGPSPVLAPPEKSLIPTLHVAKAKPWEGDAMPHAARGTRVSVVARGLRHPRWLYVLPNGDILVAESDTPPKPDDARGIRGKVQKLVQKHAGSGTQPSANQITLLRDRDGRGEQVERHVFLSGLNSPIGMVLVGDTFYVANTDAIVKVRYKTGDTQIREEPIRFIALPGGPINHHWTKSLVASPDGKKLYVGVGSNSNAGENGIDAEKERNAVWEIDIASGSHRVFANGLRNPVGLAWQPESGALWVSVNERDELGDHLPPDYMTAIREGAFYGFPYSYYGQHVDDRMKPQNPAMVEKAIAPDYALGAHTASLGLCWSGNSKLPAPFRSGMFVGQHGSWNRRTRSGYKVVFVAFDHGQPRGLPIEVLGGFLNDKGDAQGRPVGLAIDKQGSLLVADDVGNTVWRVSADPNQ
;
A
#
# COMPACT_ATOMS: atom_id res chain seq x y z
N MET A 1 73.51 -42.40 31.87
CA MET A 1 73.38 -40.95 31.66
C MET A 1 72.03 -40.76 31.05
N SER A 2 71.03 -40.32 31.87
CA SER A 2 69.63 -40.20 31.55
C SER A 2 69.27 -38.74 31.64
N LEU A 3 68.68 -38.19 30.58
CA LEU A 3 68.09 -36.88 30.62
C LEU A 3 66.57 -37.09 30.51
N SER A 4 65.91 -36.71 31.56
CA SER A 4 64.43 -36.69 31.66
C SER A 4 63.92 -35.32 31.15
N THR A 5 63.05 -35.34 30.18
CA THR A 5 62.33 -34.17 29.71
C THR A 5 60.95 -34.16 30.31
N LYS A 6 60.65 -33.14 31.14
CA LYS A 6 59.31 -32.92 31.72
C LYS A 6 58.41 -32.24 30.67
N LEU A 7 57.26 -32.87 30.37
CA LEU A 7 56.19 -32.34 29.56
C LEU A 7 55.24 -31.54 30.46
N CYS A 8 55.14 -30.23 30.27
CA CYS A 8 54.13 -29.40 30.90
C CYS A 8 52.83 -29.49 30.08
N CYS A 9 51.82 -30.09 30.67
CA CYS A 9 50.45 -30.10 30.13
C CYS A 9 49.73 -28.81 30.59
N GLY A 10 49.57 -27.87 29.66
CA GLY A 10 48.74 -26.68 29.91
C GLY A 10 47.28 -27.00 29.57
N LEU A 11 46.41 -27.01 30.55
CA LEU A 11 44.96 -27.04 30.35
C LEU A 11 44.51 -25.66 29.85
N LEU A 12 44.09 -25.56 28.58
CA LEU A 12 43.26 -24.46 28.10
C LEU A 12 41.81 -24.72 28.45
N THR A 13 41.31 -24.02 29.46
CA THR A 13 39.90 -23.97 29.79
C THR A 13 39.21 -23.01 28.83
N ALA A 14 38.54 -23.52 27.80
CA ALA A 14 37.68 -22.74 26.94
C ALA A 14 36.40 -22.38 27.69
N VAL A 15 36.28 -21.14 28.12
CA VAL A 15 35.01 -20.60 28.65
C VAL A 15 34.11 -20.34 27.47
N PHE A 16 33.14 -21.23 27.22
CA PHE A 16 32.00 -20.95 26.35
C PHE A 16 31.11 -19.94 27.07
N LEU A 17 31.23 -18.66 26.71
CA LEU A 17 30.15 -17.71 26.99
C LEU A 17 28.99 -18.07 26.05
N ALA A 18 28.00 -18.79 26.55
CA ALA A 18 26.70 -18.88 25.94
C ALA A 18 26.06 -17.50 26.01
N ALA A 19 26.11 -16.76 24.90
CA ALA A 19 25.28 -15.59 24.71
C ALA A 19 23.84 -16.09 24.66
N VAL A 20 23.12 -16.00 25.78
CA VAL A 20 21.66 -16.10 25.81
C VAL A 20 21.17 -14.87 25.06
N SER A 21 20.96 -15.00 23.74
CA SER A 21 20.13 -14.07 22.99
C SER A 21 18.73 -14.21 23.57
N ARG A 22 18.36 -13.33 24.48
CA ARG A 22 16.95 -13.05 24.74
C ARG A 22 16.38 -12.61 23.40
N GLY A 23 15.65 -13.48 22.74
CA GLY A 23 14.78 -13.08 21.66
C GLY A 23 13.88 -11.98 22.21
N ALA A 24 14.11 -10.74 21.83
CA ALA A 24 13.16 -9.68 22.05
C ALA A 24 11.87 -10.16 21.38
N ASP A 25 10.77 -10.07 22.07
CA ASP A 25 9.46 -10.32 21.50
C ASP A 25 9.25 -9.28 20.39
N ASP A 26 9.56 -9.67 19.16
CA ASP A 26 9.49 -8.82 17.97
C ASP A 26 8.06 -8.62 17.46
N SER A 27 7.05 -9.03 18.23
CA SER A 27 5.66 -8.70 17.96
C SER A 27 5.49 -7.17 17.95
N PRO A 28 4.75 -6.59 16.98
CA PRO A 28 4.54 -5.14 16.95
C PRO A 28 4.00 -4.66 18.28
N ALA A 29 4.74 -3.80 18.96
CA ALA A 29 4.25 -3.20 20.17
C ALA A 29 2.95 -2.44 19.89
N ALA A 30 1.94 -2.55 20.75
CA ALA A 30 0.68 -1.84 20.61
C ALA A 30 0.88 -0.31 20.43
N SER A 31 2.01 0.20 20.91
CA SER A 31 2.45 1.58 20.76
C SER A 31 2.71 2.04 19.32
N GLU A 32 2.96 1.12 18.37
CA GLU A 32 3.17 1.47 16.93
C GLU A 32 1.87 1.77 16.18
N TYR A 33 0.72 1.59 16.82
CA TYR A 33 -0.61 1.69 16.22
C TYR A 33 -1.49 2.70 16.96
N GLY A 34 -2.50 3.19 16.27
CA GLY A 34 -3.55 3.98 16.88
C GLY A 34 -3.37 5.50 16.73
N PRO A 35 -4.26 6.28 17.37
CA PRO A 35 -4.26 7.75 17.24
C PRO A 35 -3.15 8.44 18.04
N SER A 36 -2.50 7.76 18.97
CA SER A 36 -1.44 8.30 19.81
C SER A 36 -0.29 7.29 19.97
N PRO A 37 0.44 6.99 18.89
CA PRO A 37 1.54 6.04 18.95
C PRO A 37 2.70 6.58 19.78
N VAL A 38 3.43 5.67 20.43
CA VAL A 38 4.73 5.95 21.04
C VAL A 38 5.80 5.48 20.08
N LEU A 39 6.49 6.43 19.44
CA LEU A 39 7.49 6.11 18.43
C LEU A 39 8.76 5.57 19.09
N ALA A 40 9.30 4.48 18.53
CA ALA A 40 10.60 3.95 18.91
C ALA A 40 11.72 4.94 18.54
N PRO A 41 12.88 4.94 19.21
CA PRO A 41 14.03 5.70 18.78
C PRO A 41 14.56 5.17 17.45
N PRO A 42 15.13 6.04 16.56
CA PRO A 42 15.68 5.61 15.30
C PRO A 42 16.94 4.75 15.50
N GLU A 43 16.98 3.59 14.84
CA GLU A 43 18.14 2.72 14.81
C GLU A 43 19.05 3.10 13.62
N LYS A 44 20.33 3.31 13.88
CA LYS A 44 21.34 3.56 12.84
C LYS A 44 22.02 2.23 12.50
N SER A 45 21.58 1.56 11.45
CA SER A 45 22.25 0.37 10.93
C SER A 45 23.05 0.70 9.67
N LEU A 46 24.30 0.18 9.60
CA LEU A 46 25.12 0.27 8.39
C LEU A 46 24.62 -0.66 7.28
N ILE A 47 23.91 -1.71 7.66
CA ILE A 47 23.34 -2.69 6.73
C ILE A 47 21.81 -2.67 6.92
N PRO A 48 21.03 -2.28 5.90
CA PRO A 48 19.57 -2.33 5.98
C PRO A 48 19.07 -3.76 6.25
N THR A 49 18.07 -3.89 7.11
CA THR A 49 17.35 -5.16 7.26
C THR A 49 16.65 -5.49 5.95
N LEU A 50 16.92 -6.67 5.39
CA LEU A 50 16.25 -7.21 4.21
C LEU A 50 15.67 -8.57 4.59
N HIS A 51 14.36 -8.64 4.73
CA HIS A 51 13.66 -9.86 5.08
C HIS A 51 12.38 -10.01 4.25
N VAL A 52 12.56 -10.19 2.95
CA VAL A 52 11.48 -10.30 1.97
C VAL A 52 10.79 -11.64 2.07
N ALA A 53 9.47 -11.65 2.19
CA ALA A 53 8.70 -12.88 2.03
C ALA A 53 8.74 -13.31 0.56
N LYS A 54 9.14 -14.55 0.31
CA LYS A 54 9.15 -15.12 -1.04
C LYS A 54 7.71 -15.26 -1.55
N ALA A 55 7.47 -14.77 -2.76
CA ALA A 55 6.17 -14.94 -3.41
C ALA A 55 5.95 -16.43 -3.75
N LYS A 56 4.87 -16.99 -3.23
CA LYS A 56 4.43 -18.35 -3.45
C LYS A 56 2.89 -18.36 -3.52
N PRO A 57 2.29 -18.04 -4.66
CA PRO A 57 0.84 -17.90 -4.81
C PRO A 57 0.05 -19.09 -4.23
N TRP A 58 -1.21 -18.83 -3.89
CA TRP A 58 -2.14 -19.83 -3.35
C TRP A 58 -2.19 -21.10 -4.18
N GLU A 59 -2.08 -22.26 -3.54
CA GLU A 59 -2.16 -23.58 -4.17
C GLU A 59 -3.52 -24.23 -3.86
N GLY A 60 -4.14 -24.84 -4.87
CA GLY A 60 -5.43 -25.53 -4.71
C GLY A 60 -6.54 -24.63 -4.19
N ASP A 61 -7.23 -25.09 -3.16
CA ASP A 61 -8.34 -24.38 -2.51
C ASP A 61 -7.91 -23.49 -1.33
N ALA A 62 -6.59 -23.28 -1.15
CA ALA A 62 -6.10 -22.41 -0.08
C ALA A 62 -6.64 -20.99 -0.23
N MET A 63 -7.03 -20.40 0.90
CA MET A 63 -7.64 -19.07 0.99
C MET A 63 -7.15 -18.34 2.25
N PRO A 64 -7.21 -17.00 2.26
CA PRO A 64 -6.97 -16.22 3.49
C PRO A 64 -8.06 -16.50 4.55
N HIS A 65 -7.80 -16.08 5.78
CA HIS A 65 -8.70 -16.26 6.91
C HIS A 65 -9.53 -15.00 7.14
N ALA A 66 -10.85 -15.10 7.12
CA ALA A 66 -11.75 -14.00 7.44
C ALA A 66 -12.00 -13.87 8.94
N ALA A 67 -12.25 -12.66 9.42
CA ALA A 67 -12.61 -12.38 10.80
C ALA A 67 -13.93 -13.10 11.20
N ARG A 68 -14.10 -13.32 12.51
CA ARG A 68 -15.33 -13.92 13.04
C ARG A 68 -16.58 -13.15 12.59
N GLY A 69 -17.63 -13.87 12.25
CA GLY A 69 -18.89 -13.31 11.72
C GLY A 69 -18.79 -12.94 10.24
N THR A 70 -17.66 -13.22 9.61
CA THR A 70 -17.46 -12.99 8.16
C THR A 70 -16.92 -14.25 7.49
N ARG A 71 -17.08 -14.33 6.18
CA ARG A 71 -16.54 -15.40 5.34
C ARG A 71 -15.81 -14.81 4.14
N VAL A 72 -14.78 -15.51 3.68
CA VAL A 72 -14.08 -15.18 2.44
C VAL A 72 -14.51 -16.10 1.30
N SER A 73 -14.60 -15.57 0.10
CA SER A 73 -14.81 -16.32 -1.14
C SER A 73 -13.98 -15.72 -2.28
N VAL A 74 -13.81 -16.51 -3.33
CA VAL A 74 -13.13 -16.05 -4.56
C VAL A 74 -14.13 -15.33 -5.46
N VAL A 75 -13.75 -14.16 -5.99
CA VAL A 75 -14.47 -13.53 -7.11
C VAL A 75 -13.82 -13.93 -8.43
N ALA A 76 -12.50 -13.84 -8.52
CA ALA A 76 -11.77 -14.24 -9.72
C ALA A 76 -10.34 -14.66 -9.37
N ARG A 77 -9.86 -15.73 -10.01
CA ARG A 77 -8.46 -16.19 -9.98
C ARG A 77 -7.79 -16.02 -11.34
N GLY A 78 -6.46 -16.14 -11.39
CA GLY A 78 -5.69 -16.10 -12.63
C GLY A 78 -5.70 -14.73 -13.31
N LEU A 79 -5.83 -13.66 -12.52
CA LEU A 79 -5.58 -12.31 -12.95
C LEU A 79 -4.06 -12.08 -13.08
N ARG A 80 -3.65 -11.03 -13.75
CA ARG A 80 -2.24 -10.68 -13.89
C ARG A 80 -1.88 -9.51 -12.98
N HIS A 81 -1.47 -9.80 -11.74
CA HIS A 81 -1.06 -8.82 -10.76
C HIS A 81 -2.16 -7.75 -10.50
N PRO A 82 -3.36 -8.15 -9.97
CA PRO A 82 -4.47 -7.23 -9.70
C PRO A 82 -4.08 -6.25 -8.59
N ARG A 83 -4.10 -4.96 -8.89
CA ARG A 83 -3.60 -3.91 -7.99
C ARG A 83 -4.67 -3.01 -7.43
N TRP A 84 -5.70 -2.68 -8.22
CA TRP A 84 -6.71 -1.73 -7.78
C TRP A 84 -8.10 -2.17 -8.23
N LEU A 85 -9.10 -1.74 -7.47
CA LEU A 85 -10.49 -2.09 -7.70
C LEU A 85 -11.34 -0.82 -7.81
N TYR A 86 -12.32 -0.87 -8.70
CA TYR A 86 -13.37 0.13 -8.79
C TYR A 86 -14.69 -0.57 -9.09
N VAL A 87 -15.75 -0.24 -8.36
CA VAL A 87 -17.08 -0.81 -8.60
C VAL A 87 -17.92 0.21 -9.35
N LEU A 88 -18.33 -0.15 -10.56
CA LEU A 88 -19.20 0.66 -11.39
C LEU A 88 -20.62 0.77 -10.79
N PRO A 89 -21.40 1.82 -11.10
CA PRO A 89 -22.74 2.00 -10.56
C PRO A 89 -23.71 0.84 -10.86
N ASN A 90 -23.50 0.10 -11.95
CA ASN A 90 -24.27 -1.10 -12.29
C ASN A 90 -23.84 -2.34 -11.49
N GLY A 91 -22.74 -2.29 -10.72
CA GLY A 91 -22.21 -3.38 -9.90
C GLY A 91 -21.08 -4.17 -10.54
N ASP A 92 -20.70 -3.89 -11.80
CA ASP A 92 -19.53 -4.49 -12.43
C ASP A 92 -18.27 -4.07 -11.67
N ILE A 93 -17.32 -4.99 -11.49
CA ILE A 93 -16.07 -4.78 -10.79
C ILE A 93 -14.97 -4.57 -11.81
N LEU A 94 -14.30 -3.44 -11.76
CA LEU A 94 -13.11 -3.17 -12.56
C LEU A 94 -11.86 -3.47 -11.76
N VAL A 95 -10.92 -4.17 -12.38
CA VAL A 95 -9.64 -4.58 -11.79
C VAL A 95 -8.50 -4.03 -12.63
N ALA A 96 -7.69 -3.14 -12.06
CA ALA A 96 -6.45 -2.72 -12.70
C ALA A 96 -5.40 -3.83 -12.56
N GLU A 97 -5.00 -4.41 -13.68
CA GLU A 97 -3.94 -5.42 -13.76
C GLU A 97 -2.65 -4.73 -14.20
N SER A 98 -1.75 -4.49 -13.25
CA SER A 98 -0.54 -3.69 -13.49
C SER A 98 0.61 -4.10 -12.59
N ASP A 99 1.83 -3.98 -13.11
CA ASP A 99 3.07 -4.13 -12.36
C ASP A 99 3.95 -2.89 -12.58
N THR A 100 5.07 -2.81 -11.85
CA THR A 100 6.02 -1.71 -11.94
C THR A 100 6.45 -1.46 -13.39
N PRO A 101 6.43 -0.20 -13.87
CA PRO A 101 6.96 0.09 -15.19
C PRO A 101 8.46 -0.22 -15.26
N PRO A 102 9.02 -0.47 -16.45
CA PRO A 102 10.46 -0.62 -16.61
C PRO A 102 11.19 0.57 -16.01
N LYS A 103 12.10 0.32 -15.06
CA LYS A 103 12.91 1.37 -14.44
C LYS A 103 14.21 1.53 -15.21
N PRO A 104 14.67 2.78 -15.43
CA PRO A 104 16.06 3.00 -15.82
C PRO A 104 16.98 2.43 -14.74
N ASP A 105 18.20 2.03 -15.12
CA ASP A 105 19.22 1.52 -14.21
C ASP A 105 19.81 2.66 -13.35
N ASP A 106 18.99 3.28 -12.49
CA ASP A 106 19.41 4.26 -11.50
C ASP A 106 20.09 3.59 -10.29
N ALA A 107 19.76 2.32 -10.06
CA ALA A 107 20.42 1.50 -9.05
C ALA A 107 21.72 0.89 -9.59
N ARG A 108 22.79 1.69 -9.63
CA ARG A 108 24.13 1.23 -10.03
C ARG A 108 24.82 0.47 -8.88
N GLY A 109 25.70 -0.49 -9.23
CA GLY A 109 26.53 -1.23 -8.28
C GLY A 109 25.80 -2.35 -7.52
N ILE A 110 26.38 -2.73 -6.37
CA ILE A 110 25.90 -3.85 -5.53
C ILE A 110 24.47 -3.59 -5.02
N ARG A 111 24.18 -2.35 -4.62
CA ARG A 111 22.85 -1.94 -4.12
C ARG A 111 21.74 -2.21 -5.13
N GLY A 112 21.95 -1.89 -6.39
CA GLY A 112 20.98 -2.14 -7.46
C GLY A 112 20.75 -3.60 -7.75
N LYS A 113 21.82 -4.41 -7.70
CA LYS A 113 21.70 -5.88 -7.85
C LYS A 113 20.87 -6.48 -6.71
N VAL A 114 21.10 -6.04 -5.48
CA VAL A 114 20.36 -6.48 -4.30
C VAL A 114 18.89 -6.06 -4.42
N GLN A 115 18.60 -4.84 -4.83
CA GLN A 115 17.24 -4.35 -4.99
C GLN A 115 16.46 -5.13 -6.08
N LYS A 116 17.09 -5.43 -7.22
CA LYS A 116 16.50 -6.28 -8.27
C LYS A 116 16.20 -7.70 -7.75
N LEU A 117 17.12 -8.27 -6.97
CA LEU A 117 16.93 -9.60 -6.37
C LEU A 117 15.76 -9.59 -5.37
N VAL A 118 15.66 -8.55 -4.55
CA VAL A 118 14.58 -8.33 -3.58
C VAL A 118 13.23 -8.22 -4.28
N GLN A 119 13.12 -7.41 -5.33
CA GLN A 119 11.89 -7.25 -6.10
C GLN A 119 11.44 -8.55 -6.73
N LYS A 120 12.38 -9.28 -7.35
CA LYS A 120 12.10 -10.61 -7.93
C LYS A 120 11.61 -11.61 -6.87
N HIS A 121 12.19 -11.61 -5.69
CA HIS A 121 11.75 -12.47 -4.57
C HIS A 121 10.35 -12.10 -4.09
N ALA A 122 10.02 -10.81 -4.05
CA ALA A 122 8.72 -10.29 -3.65
C ALA A 122 7.60 -10.53 -4.68
N GLY A 123 7.94 -11.01 -5.87
CA GLY A 123 6.97 -11.24 -6.95
C GLY A 123 6.66 -10.02 -7.82
N SER A 124 7.30 -8.87 -7.58
CA SER A 124 7.13 -7.65 -8.38
C SER A 124 8.18 -7.56 -9.49
N GLY A 125 7.78 -7.05 -10.68
CA GLY A 125 8.69 -6.88 -11.82
C GLY A 125 9.17 -8.21 -12.42
N THR A 126 8.47 -9.32 -12.16
CA THR A 126 8.82 -10.65 -12.70
C THR A 126 8.22 -10.90 -14.05
N GLN A 127 7.14 -10.22 -14.39
CA GLN A 127 6.42 -10.26 -15.64
C GLN A 127 6.22 -8.84 -16.17
N PRO A 128 6.11 -8.63 -17.49
CA PRO A 128 5.67 -7.35 -18.01
C PRO A 128 4.28 -6.99 -17.48
N SER A 129 4.08 -5.71 -17.12
CA SER A 129 2.78 -5.21 -16.69
C SER A 129 1.70 -5.56 -17.72
N ALA A 130 0.54 -6.02 -17.25
CA ALA A 130 -0.59 -6.32 -18.10
C ALA A 130 -1.13 -5.08 -18.82
N ASN A 131 -0.96 -3.89 -18.21
CA ASN A 131 -1.36 -2.60 -18.76
C ASN A 131 -2.82 -2.56 -19.22
N GLN A 132 -3.70 -3.19 -18.43
CA GLN A 132 -5.12 -3.30 -18.75
C GLN A 132 -6.00 -3.15 -17.51
N ILE A 133 -7.27 -2.91 -17.77
CA ILE A 133 -8.36 -3.02 -16.81
C ILE A 133 -9.23 -4.18 -17.25
N THR A 134 -9.48 -5.11 -16.32
CA THR A 134 -10.40 -6.22 -16.51
C THR A 134 -11.72 -5.93 -15.83
N LEU A 135 -12.83 -6.17 -16.52
CA LEU A 135 -14.16 -6.12 -15.96
C LEU A 135 -14.59 -7.52 -15.52
N LEU A 136 -15.07 -7.62 -14.30
CA LEU A 136 -15.70 -8.80 -13.73
C LEU A 136 -17.18 -8.49 -13.51
N ARG A 137 -18.06 -9.20 -14.22
CA ARG A 137 -19.52 -9.12 -14.05
C ARG A 137 -20.01 -10.32 -13.27
N ASP A 138 -20.26 -10.11 -12.00
CA ASP A 138 -20.76 -11.14 -11.09
C ASP A 138 -22.28 -11.09 -11.06
N ARG A 139 -22.92 -11.95 -11.85
CA ARG A 139 -24.38 -11.92 -12.04
C ARG A 139 -25.16 -12.34 -10.81
N ASP A 140 -24.64 -13.25 -10.02
CA ASP A 140 -25.30 -13.80 -8.83
C ASP A 140 -24.87 -13.12 -7.53
N GLY A 141 -23.83 -12.28 -7.57
CA GLY A 141 -23.24 -11.62 -6.40
C GLY A 141 -22.54 -12.58 -5.44
N ARG A 142 -22.31 -13.83 -5.86
CA ARG A 142 -21.68 -14.90 -5.06
C ARG A 142 -20.31 -15.29 -5.55
N GLY A 143 -19.95 -14.87 -6.77
CA GLY A 143 -18.72 -15.25 -7.43
C GLY A 143 -18.80 -16.60 -8.17
N GLU A 144 -19.98 -17.22 -8.27
CA GLU A 144 -20.16 -18.50 -8.95
C GLU A 144 -20.34 -18.33 -10.46
N GLN A 145 -20.88 -17.18 -10.90
CA GLN A 145 -21.15 -16.86 -12.30
C GLN A 145 -20.51 -15.50 -12.67
N VAL A 146 -19.18 -15.50 -12.75
CA VAL A 146 -18.42 -14.29 -13.07
C VAL A 146 -17.98 -14.31 -14.53
N GLU A 147 -18.55 -13.38 -15.32
CA GLU A 147 -18.05 -13.09 -16.66
C GLU A 147 -16.79 -12.21 -16.55
N ARG A 148 -15.79 -12.48 -17.38
CA ARG A 148 -14.53 -11.73 -17.43
C ARG A 148 -14.28 -11.15 -18.81
N HIS A 149 -14.03 -9.85 -18.88
CA HIS A 149 -13.75 -9.13 -20.12
C HIS A 149 -12.53 -8.23 -19.97
N VAL A 150 -11.74 -8.06 -21.03
CA VAL A 150 -10.76 -6.97 -21.09
C VAL A 150 -11.54 -5.69 -21.37
N PHE A 151 -11.69 -4.87 -20.33
CA PHE A 151 -12.48 -3.64 -20.38
C PHE A 151 -11.76 -2.51 -21.12
N LEU A 152 -10.48 -2.30 -20.79
CA LEU A 152 -9.64 -1.29 -21.42
C LEU A 152 -8.19 -1.78 -21.43
N SER A 153 -7.48 -1.59 -22.53
CA SER A 153 -6.08 -2.02 -22.70
C SER A 153 -5.22 -0.88 -23.25
N GLY A 154 -3.92 -1.12 -23.44
CA GLY A 154 -3.00 -0.11 -23.98
C GLY A 154 -2.66 1.00 -22.98
N LEU A 155 -2.83 0.72 -21.68
CA LEU A 155 -2.52 1.63 -20.58
C LEU A 155 -1.04 1.55 -20.19
N ASN A 156 -0.60 2.40 -19.26
CA ASN A 156 0.76 2.41 -18.73
C ASN A 156 0.75 2.22 -17.21
N SER A 157 0.88 0.98 -16.75
CA SER A 157 0.80 0.61 -15.33
C SER A 157 -0.35 1.32 -14.59
N PRO A 158 -1.62 1.09 -15.00
CA PRO A 158 -2.79 1.78 -14.43
C PRO A 158 -3.04 1.39 -12.99
N ILE A 159 -3.50 2.34 -12.17
CA ILE A 159 -3.93 2.11 -10.77
C ILE A 159 -5.29 2.75 -10.53
N GLY A 160 -5.34 4.06 -10.33
CA GLY A 160 -6.55 4.78 -9.96
C GLY A 160 -7.58 4.79 -11.09
N MET A 161 -8.84 4.61 -10.71
CA MET A 161 -9.99 4.58 -11.62
C MET A 161 -11.14 5.33 -11.00
N VAL A 162 -11.83 6.16 -11.76
CA VAL A 162 -13.06 6.81 -11.33
C VAL A 162 -13.95 7.18 -12.50
N LEU A 163 -15.25 7.00 -12.33
CA LEU A 163 -16.28 7.44 -13.28
C LEU A 163 -16.91 8.74 -12.78
N VAL A 164 -16.93 9.77 -13.63
CA VAL A 164 -17.63 11.03 -13.38
C VAL A 164 -18.57 11.30 -14.56
N GLY A 165 -19.86 11.27 -14.30
CA GLY A 165 -20.86 11.30 -15.38
C GLY A 165 -20.73 10.07 -16.30
N ASP A 166 -20.46 10.33 -17.59
CA ASP A 166 -20.17 9.32 -18.61
C ASP A 166 -18.67 9.24 -18.98
N THR A 167 -17.81 9.93 -18.25
CA THR A 167 -16.37 9.95 -18.50
C THR A 167 -15.64 9.11 -17.47
N PHE A 168 -14.94 8.08 -17.96
CA PHE A 168 -14.11 7.20 -17.15
C PHE A 168 -12.66 7.68 -17.17
N TYR A 169 -12.11 8.00 -16.01
CA TYR A 169 -10.74 8.46 -15.81
C TYR A 169 -9.88 7.32 -15.25
N VAL A 170 -8.68 7.17 -15.80
CA VAL A 170 -7.68 6.20 -15.35
C VAL A 170 -6.36 6.91 -15.11
N ALA A 171 -5.81 6.73 -13.91
CA ALA A 171 -4.48 7.19 -13.59
C ALA A 171 -3.45 6.11 -13.95
N ASN A 172 -2.73 6.34 -15.04
CA ASN A 172 -1.51 5.66 -15.40
C ASN A 172 -0.35 6.18 -14.54
N THR A 173 0.81 5.52 -14.61
CA THR A 173 2.00 5.95 -13.86
C THR A 173 2.52 7.35 -14.22
N ASP A 174 2.19 7.87 -15.41
CA ASP A 174 2.72 9.11 -16.01
C ASP A 174 1.65 10.09 -16.50
N ALA A 175 0.38 9.72 -16.44
CA ALA A 175 -0.72 10.56 -16.89
C ALA A 175 -2.06 10.12 -16.34
N ILE A 176 -3.03 11.01 -16.21
CA ILE A 176 -4.43 10.63 -16.18
C ILE A 176 -4.92 10.64 -17.64
N VAL A 177 -5.55 9.55 -18.04
CA VAL A 177 -6.25 9.43 -19.31
C VAL A 177 -7.75 9.35 -19.06
N LYS A 178 -8.54 9.71 -20.08
CA LYS A 178 -10.01 9.64 -20.01
C LYS A 178 -10.57 9.01 -21.27
N VAL A 179 -11.72 8.38 -21.11
CA VAL A 179 -12.45 7.75 -22.20
C VAL A 179 -13.96 7.79 -21.88
N ARG A 180 -14.78 7.76 -22.89
CA ARG A 180 -16.23 7.70 -22.70
C ARG A 180 -16.65 6.29 -22.27
N TYR A 181 -17.57 6.22 -21.30
CA TYR A 181 -18.17 4.97 -20.83
C TYR A 181 -19.68 5.05 -20.94
N LYS A 182 -20.27 4.02 -21.48
CA LYS A 182 -21.72 3.81 -21.47
C LYS A 182 -22.07 2.68 -20.52
N THR A 183 -23.01 2.93 -19.63
CA THR A 183 -23.45 1.93 -18.64
C THR A 183 -23.81 0.59 -19.30
N GLY A 184 -23.19 -0.49 -18.83
CA GLY A 184 -23.37 -1.83 -19.33
C GLY A 184 -22.34 -2.28 -20.37
N ASP A 185 -21.49 -1.38 -20.89
CA ASP A 185 -20.40 -1.76 -21.76
C ASP A 185 -19.42 -2.68 -21.01
N THR A 186 -19.03 -3.77 -21.65
CA THR A 186 -18.05 -4.72 -21.13
C THR A 186 -16.65 -4.50 -21.69
N GLN A 187 -16.55 -3.66 -22.72
CA GLN A 187 -15.30 -3.32 -23.40
C GLN A 187 -15.40 -1.91 -23.97
N ILE A 188 -14.34 -1.13 -23.78
CA ILE A 188 -14.12 0.16 -24.42
C ILE A 188 -13.11 -0.04 -25.55
N ARG A 189 -13.48 0.36 -26.77
CA ARG A 189 -12.63 0.23 -27.97
C ARG A 189 -11.99 1.55 -28.39
N GLU A 190 -12.49 2.66 -27.84
CA GLU A 190 -11.94 3.98 -28.10
C GLU A 190 -10.56 4.13 -27.43
N GLU A 191 -9.62 4.76 -28.13
CA GLU A 191 -8.31 5.07 -27.55
C GLU A 191 -8.46 6.12 -26.45
N PRO A 192 -7.90 5.86 -25.24
CA PRO A 192 -7.95 6.82 -24.15
C PRO A 192 -7.21 8.13 -24.50
N ILE A 193 -7.86 9.25 -24.24
CA ILE A 193 -7.28 10.58 -24.48
C ILE A 193 -6.52 11.00 -23.21
N ARG A 194 -5.29 11.48 -23.36
CA ARG A 194 -4.52 12.07 -22.26
C ARG A 194 -5.23 13.33 -21.75
N PHE A 195 -5.59 13.30 -20.46
CA PHE A 195 -6.24 14.42 -19.78
C PHE A 195 -5.21 15.37 -19.15
N ILE A 196 -4.29 14.81 -18.35
CA ILE A 196 -3.21 15.58 -17.71
C ILE A 196 -1.97 14.70 -17.53
N ALA A 197 -0.78 15.32 -17.65
CA ALA A 197 0.48 14.66 -17.31
C ALA A 197 0.64 14.53 -15.80
N LEU A 198 1.22 13.41 -15.36
CA LEU A 198 1.64 13.18 -13.98
C LEU A 198 3.16 12.97 -13.93
N PRO A 199 3.81 13.25 -12.79
CA PRO A 199 5.22 12.97 -12.62
C PRO A 199 5.52 11.46 -12.77
N GLY A 200 5.99 11.07 -13.95
CA GLY A 200 6.35 9.69 -14.31
C GLY A 200 7.76 9.58 -14.90
N GLY A 201 8.58 10.63 -14.73
CA GLY A 201 9.91 10.81 -15.35
C GLY A 201 10.90 9.68 -15.10
N PRO A 202 12.20 9.84 -15.48
CA PRO A 202 13.13 8.71 -15.58
C PRO A 202 13.30 7.94 -14.26
N ILE A 203 13.19 8.62 -13.12
CA ILE A 203 13.06 8.00 -11.80
C ILE A 203 11.59 8.05 -11.40
N ASN A 204 10.99 6.92 -11.07
CA ASN A 204 9.62 6.80 -10.63
C ASN A 204 9.46 5.66 -9.61
N HIS A 205 10.16 5.79 -8.47
CA HIS A 205 10.21 4.74 -7.46
C HIS A 205 8.81 4.40 -6.93
N HIS A 206 8.03 5.42 -6.53
CA HIS A 206 6.63 5.25 -6.17
C HIS A 206 5.76 5.57 -7.39
N TRP A 207 5.61 4.58 -8.24
CA TRP A 207 4.97 4.69 -9.56
C TRP A 207 3.44 4.70 -9.51
N THR A 208 2.84 4.21 -8.44
CA THR A 208 1.39 4.14 -8.29
C THR A 208 0.75 5.52 -8.23
N LYS A 209 -0.40 5.65 -8.86
CA LYS A 209 -1.21 6.87 -8.90
C LYS A 209 -2.67 6.50 -8.61
N SER A 210 -3.08 6.57 -7.34
CA SER A 210 -4.50 6.38 -6.98
C SER A 210 -5.33 7.60 -7.36
N LEU A 211 -6.62 7.43 -7.54
CA LEU A 211 -7.51 8.47 -8.07
C LEU A 211 -8.87 8.38 -7.42
N VAL A 212 -9.39 9.53 -6.98
CA VAL A 212 -10.79 9.68 -6.56
C VAL A 212 -11.36 11.00 -7.07
N ALA A 213 -12.68 11.05 -7.26
CA ALA A 213 -13.37 12.30 -7.57
C ALA A 213 -13.84 12.99 -6.27
N SER A 214 -14.01 14.31 -6.31
CA SER A 214 -14.75 15.03 -5.27
C SER A 214 -16.22 14.59 -5.26
N PRO A 215 -16.90 14.67 -4.10
CA PRO A 215 -18.31 14.28 -4.00
C PRO A 215 -19.24 15.03 -4.97
N ASP A 216 -18.90 16.24 -5.37
CA ASP A 216 -19.67 17.04 -6.35
C ASP A 216 -19.30 16.74 -7.82
N GLY A 217 -18.32 15.85 -8.05
CA GLY A 217 -17.86 15.45 -9.38
C GLY A 217 -17.12 16.53 -10.16
N LYS A 218 -16.66 17.61 -9.52
CA LYS A 218 -15.98 18.72 -10.24
C LYS A 218 -14.46 18.58 -10.23
N LYS A 219 -13.91 17.83 -9.31
CA LYS A 219 -12.47 17.69 -9.11
C LYS A 219 -12.04 16.24 -9.06
N LEU A 220 -10.78 16.01 -9.42
CA LEU A 220 -10.08 14.74 -9.18
C LEU A 220 -8.96 14.98 -8.16
N TYR A 221 -8.72 13.98 -7.32
CA TYR A 221 -7.58 13.95 -6.41
C TYR A 221 -6.72 12.74 -6.73
N VAL A 222 -5.40 12.97 -6.88
CA VAL A 222 -4.45 11.91 -7.23
C VAL A 222 -3.25 11.90 -6.29
N GLY A 223 -2.92 10.70 -5.78
CA GLY A 223 -1.72 10.48 -4.98
C GLY A 223 -0.47 10.38 -5.86
N VAL A 224 0.57 11.13 -5.54
CA VAL A 224 1.85 11.14 -6.25
C VAL A 224 2.98 10.90 -5.26
N GLY A 225 3.50 9.68 -5.21
CA GLY A 225 4.56 9.29 -4.29
C GLY A 225 5.93 9.89 -4.65
N SER A 226 6.84 9.90 -3.68
CA SER A 226 8.21 10.41 -3.82
C SER A 226 9.05 9.63 -4.82
N ASN A 227 10.17 10.20 -5.23
CA ASN A 227 11.20 9.52 -6.04
C ASN A 227 12.32 8.90 -5.22
N SER A 228 12.28 9.03 -3.90
CA SER A 228 13.30 8.57 -2.99
C SER A 228 12.71 7.84 -1.80
N ASN A 229 13.55 7.08 -1.10
CA ASN A 229 13.21 6.54 0.22
C ASN A 229 13.23 7.65 1.29
N ALA A 230 14.29 8.50 1.28
CA ALA A 230 14.50 9.55 2.28
C ALA A 230 15.16 10.82 1.68
N GLY A 231 14.84 11.16 0.43
CA GLY A 231 15.37 12.35 -0.26
C GLY A 231 16.73 12.15 -0.93
N GLU A 232 17.24 10.92 -1.04
CA GLU A 232 18.57 10.60 -1.59
C GLU A 232 18.76 10.98 -3.07
N ASN A 233 17.70 11.17 -3.82
CA ASN A 233 17.75 11.61 -5.21
C ASN A 233 17.71 13.15 -5.37
N GLY A 234 17.71 13.87 -4.24
CA GLY A 234 17.70 15.34 -4.19
C GLY A 234 16.30 15.95 -4.26
N ILE A 235 16.18 17.19 -3.81
CA ILE A 235 14.91 17.93 -3.74
C ILE A 235 14.28 18.15 -5.12
N ASP A 236 15.07 18.37 -6.15
CA ASP A 236 14.57 18.59 -7.50
C ASP A 236 13.83 17.38 -8.07
N ALA A 237 14.25 16.17 -7.65
CA ALA A 237 13.58 14.92 -8.00
C ALA A 237 12.20 14.77 -7.33
N GLU A 238 11.96 15.52 -6.25
CA GLU A 238 10.72 15.51 -5.48
C GLU A 238 9.72 16.63 -5.87
N LYS A 239 10.05 17.43 -6.87
CA LYS A 239 9.17 18.50 -7.33
C LYS A 239 7.81 17.95 -7.74
N GLU A 240 6.72 18.50 -7.15
CA GLU A 240 5.32 18.09 -7.35
C GLU A 240 5.03 16.61 -7.00
N ARG A 241 5.93 15.96 -6.26
CA ARG A 241 5.79 14.60 -5.73
C ARG A 241 5.57 14.62 -4.22
N ASN A 242 5.52 13.44 -3.59
CA ASN A 242 5.19 13.28 -2.16
C ASN A 242 3.95 14.10 -1.75
N ALA A 243 2.91 14.05 -2.59
CA ALA A 243 1.77 14.97 -2.55
C ALA A 243 0.47 14.31 -3.01
N VAL A 244 -0.63 14.93 -2.63
CA VAL A 244 -1.92 14.75 -3.29
C VAL A 244 -2.20 15.98 -4.12
N TRP A 245 -2.48 15.79 -5.41
CA TRP A 245 -2.90 16.86 -6.32
C TRP A 245 -4.42 16.98 -6.34
N GLU A 246 -4.91 18.19 -6.47
CA GLU A 246 -6.28 18.53 -6.84
C GLU A 246 -6.31 19.00 -8.28
N ILE A 247 -7.19 18.44 -9.10
CA ILE A 247 -7.31 18.73 -10.53
C ILE A 247 -8.75 19.16 -10.81
N ASP A 248 -8.93 20.31 -11.41
CA ASP A 248 -10.24 20.76 -11.88
C ASP A 248 -10.62 20.05 -13.20
N ILE A 249 -11.76 19.36 -13.21
CA ILE A 249 -12.17 18.54 -14.35
C ILE A 249 -12.50 19.39 -15.59
N ALA A 250 -13.06 20.57 -15.40
CA ALA A 250 -13.50 21.41 -16.51
C ALA A 250 -12.33 22.06 -17.25
N SER A 251 -11.34 22.56 -16.52
CA SER A 251 -10.18 23.25 -17.08
C SER A 251 -8.96 22.35 -17.31
N GLY A 252 -8.86 21.23 -16.59
CA GLY A 252 -7.65 20.40 -16.53
C GLY A 252 -6.50 21.03 -15.74
N SER A 253 -6.73 22.17 -15.06
CA SER A 253 -5.72 22.79 -14.21
C SER A 253 -5.53 21.99 -12.93
N HIS A 254 -4.31 21.98 -12.37
CA HIS A 254 -4.00 21.29 -11.12
C HIS A 254 -3.23 22.18 -10.16
N ARG A 255 -3.26 21.75 -8.89
CA ARG A 255 -2.41 22.29 -7.83
C ARG A 255 -2.05 21.19 -6.85
N VAL A 256 -0.98 21.37 -6.10
CA VAL A 256 -0.67 20.54 -4.95
C VAL A 256 -1.67 20.88 -3.85
N PHE A 257 -2.51 19.91 -3.45
CA PHE A 257 -3.50 20.08 -2.39
C PHE A 257 -2.87 19.93 -1.00
N ALA A 258 -2.05 18.89 -0.81
CA ALA A 258 -1.25 18.64 0.39
C ALA A 258 0.06 17.96 0.00
N ASN A 259 1.13 18.20 0.75
CA ASN A 259 2.45 17.65 0.47
C ASN A 259 3.19 17.15 1.72
N GLY A 260 4.42 16.64 1.54
CA GLY A 260 5.17 16.00 2.60
C GLY A 260 4.67 14.59 2.96
N LEU A 261 3.86 14.00 2.09
CA LEU A 261 3.31 12.64 2.18
C LEU A 261 4.23 11.71 1.37
N ARG A 262 5.12 10.95 2.02
CA ARG A 262 6.16 10.18 1.29
C ARG A 262 5.59 9.37 0.12
N ASN A 263 4.63 8.51 0.37
CA ASN A 263 3.95 7.72 -0.66
C ASN A 263 2.45 7.61 -0.36
N PRO A 264 1.65 8.63 -0.73
CA PRO A 264 0.20 8.60 -0.56
C PRO A 264 -0.40 7.64 -1.59
N VAL A 265 -1.03 6.55 -1.13
CA VAL A 265 -1.56 5.51 -2.02
C VAL A 265 -3.08 5.43 -1.93
N GLY A 266 -3.66 4.99 -0.83
CA GLY A 266 -5.11 4.89 -0.69
C GLY A 266 -5.74 6.26 -0.46
N LEU A 267 -6.82 6.56 -1.18
CA LEU A 267 -7.61 7.77 -1.01
C LEU A 267 -9.08 7.39 -0.78
N ALA A 268 -9.70 7.94 0.25
CA ALA A 268 -11.11 7.69 0.55
C ALA A 268 -11.77 8.90 1.22
N TRP A 269 -12.97 9.25 0.78
CA TRP A 269 -13.79 10.26 1.45
C TRP A 269 -14.43 9.68 2.71
N GLN A 270 -14.33 10.40 3.82
CA GLN A 270 -15.09 10.14 5.03
C GLN A 270 -16.35 11.02 5.00
N PRO A 271 -17.55 10.43 4.89
CA PRO A 271 -18.75 11.20 4.53
C PRO A 271 -19.29 12.11 5.65
N GLU A 272 -19.05 11.79 6.92
CA GLU A 272 -19.56 12.58 8.03
C GLU A 272 -18.85 13.92 8.16
N SER A 273 -17.52 13.93 7.98
CA SER A 273 -16.70 15.16 8.06
C SER A 273 -16.50 15.81 6.69
N GLY A 274 -16.75 15.07 5.59
CA GLY A 274 -16.40 15.49 4.24
C GLY A 274 -14.89 15.53 3.99
N ALA A 275 -14.07 14.97 4.89
CA ALA A 275 -12.62 14.97 4.75
C ALA A 275 -12.14 13.87 3.78
N LEU A 276 -11.12 14.21 2.99
CA LEU A 276 -10.38 13.24 2.19
C LEU A 276 -9.27 12.62 3.05
N TRP A 277 -9.34 11.31 3.25
CA TRP A 277 -8.35 10.52 3.95
C TRP A 277 -7.37 9.88 2.98
N VAL A 278 -6.13 9.73 3.44
CA VAL A 278 -5.05 9.09 2.69
C VAL A 278 -4.33 8.07 3.57
N SER A 279 -3.97 6.90 3.01
CA SER A 279 -2.97 6.01 3.57
C SER A 279 -1.59 6.33 2.99
N VAL A 280 -0.59 6.43 3.85
CA VAL A 280 0.78 6.77 3.47
C VAL A 280 1.73 5.67 3.90
N ASN A 281 2.44 5.15 2.92
CA ASN A 281 3.55 4.23 3.14
C ASN A 281 4.82 5.04 3.41
N GLU A 282 5.33 4.92 4.64
CA GLU A 282 6.46 5.69 5.14
C GLU A 282 7.83 5.14 4.73
N ARG A 283 8.86 5.89 5.08
CA ARG A 283 10.25 5.60 4.74
C ARG A 283 10.80 4.37 5.46
N ASP A 284 11.79 3.75 4.86
CA ASP A 284 12.52 2.61 5.41
C ASP A 284 13.82 3.03 6.12
N GLU A 285 14.49 2.07 6.77
CA GLU A 285 15.86 2.19 7.30
C GLU A 285 16.00 3.12 8.52
N LEU A 286 14.99 3.16 9.41
CA LEU A 286 15.07 3.74 10.75
C LEU A 286 14.95 2.69 11.87
N GLY A 287 15.05 1.41 11.53
CA GLY A 287 14.84 0.27 12.41
C GLY A 287 13.53 -0.45 12.14
N ASP A 288 13.30 -1.56 12.84
CA ASP A 288 12.15 -2.43 12.63
C ASP A 288 10.82 -1.80 13.07
N HIS A 289 10.87 -0.85 14.00
CA HIS A 289 9.70 -0.25 14.67
C HIS A 289 9.46 1.22 14.30
N LEU A 290 10.17 1.75 13.29
CA LEU A 290 10.10 3.17 12.93
C LEU A 290 10.34 3.40 11.43
N PRO A 291 9.66 4.41 10.82
CA PRO A 291 8.43 5.04 11.30
C PRO A 291 7.20 4.19 10.96
N PRO A 292 6.08 4.38 11.65
CA PRO A 292 4.85 3.70 11.28
C PRO A 292 4.31 4.27 9.97
N ASP A 293 3.76 3.41 9.12
CA ASP A 293 2.80 3.83 8.11
C ASP A 293 1.61 4.50 8.80
N TYR A 294 0.88 5.34 8.12
CA TYR A 294 -0.23 6.04 8.73
C TYR A 294 -1.40 6.28 7.78
N MET A 295 -2.54 6.65 8.35
CA MET A 295 -3.61 7.31 7.62
C MET A 295 -3.96 8.63 8.26
N THR A 296 -4.37 9.62 7.45
CA THR A 296 -4.67 10.97 7.93
C THR A 296 -5.70 11.64 7.04
N ALA A 297 -6.52 12.51 7.63
CA ALA A 297 -7.36 13.45 6.89
C ALA A 297 -6.47 14.57 6.34
N ILE A 298 -6.31 14.64 5.02
CA ILE A 298 -5.47 15.66 4.41
C ILE A 298 -6.16 17.03 4.41
N ARG A 299 -5.39 18.06 4.73
CA ARG A 299 -5.84 19.45 4.76
C ARG A 299 -5.20 20.25 3.65
N GLU A 300 -5.96 21.14 3.06
CA GLU A 300 -5.48 22.05 2.01
C GLU A 300 -4.27 22.86 2.49
N GLY A 301 -3.20 22.84 1.67
CA GLY A 301 -1.95 23.56 1.96
C GLY A 301 -1.09 22.95 3.08
N ALA A 302 -1.51 21.83 3.69
CA ALA A 302 -0.78 21.19 4.77
C ALA A 302 0.49 20.47 4.28
N PHE A 303 1.48 20.40 5.19
CA PHE A 303 2.74 19.68 5.02
C PHE A 303 2.90 18.60 6.09
N TYR A 304 3.23 17.36 5.69
CA TYR A 304 3.27 16.19 6.58
C TYR A 304 4.68 15.67 6.88
N GLY A 305 5.74 16.41 6.48
CA GLY A 305 7.12 16.22 6.94
C GLY A 305 8.11 15.77 5.87
N PHE A 306 7.79 14.81 5.01
CA PHE A 306 8.74 14.29 4.02
C PHE A 306 9.22 15.39 3.04
N PRO A 307 10.53 15.51 2.74
CA PRO A 307 11.61 14.61 3.13
C PRO A 307 12.40 15.05 4.38
N TYR A 308 12.03 16.15 5.04
CA TYR A 308 12.80 16.75 6.15
C TYR A 308 12.53 16.10 7.51
N SER A 309 11.36 15.54 7.67
CA SER A 309 10.90 14.87 8.90
C SER A 309 9.96 13.72 8.55
N TYR A 310 9.69 12.85 9.52
CA TYR A 310 8.74 11.75 9.44
C TYR A 310 7.74 11.85 10.59
N TYR A 311 6.54 11.33 10.41
CA TYR A 311 5.45 11.32 11.38
C TYR A 311 5.30 12.66 12.11
N GLY A 312 5.13 13.75 11.37
CA GLY A 312 5.13 15.12 11.85
C GLY A 312 6.54 15.70 11.95
N GLN A 313 6.91 16.21 13.14
CA GLN A 313 8.14 17.01 13.33
C GLN A 313 9.38 16.21 13.74
N HIS A 314 9.36 14.88 13.62
CA HIS A 314 10.55 14.05 13.91
C HIS A 314 11.58 14.20 12.78
N VAL A 315 12.68 14.91 13.06
CA VAL A 315 13.70 15.24 12.05
C VAL A 315 14.31 13.99 11.43
N ASP A 316 14.37 13.93 10.10
CA ASP A 316 15.14 12.91 9.39
C ASP A 316 16.58 13.40 9.13
N ASP A 317 17.52 12.91 9.91
CA ASP A 317 18.94 13.30 9.85
C ASP A 317 19.62 12.99 8.51
N ARG A 318 19.02 12.12 7.68
CA ARG A 318 19.59 11.75 6.38
C ARG A 318 19.35 12.80 5.29
N MET A 319 18.29 13.58 5.43
CA MET A 319 18.02 14.65 4.47
C MET A 319 19.00 15.80 4.66
N LYS A 320 19.72 16.16 3.59
CA LYS A 320 20.65 17.30 3.56
C LYS A 320 20.49 18.10 2.28
N PRO A 321 20.45 19.45 2.34
CA PRO A 321 20.40 20.26 3.55
C PRO A 321 19.05 20.12 4.28
N GLN A 322 19.05 20.26 5.59
CA GLN A 322 17.84 20.33 6.41
C GLN A 322 17.10 21.63 6.19
N ASN A 323 15.77 21.61 6.46
CA ASN A 323 14.93 22.79 6.44
C ASN A 323 14.07 22.90 7.72
N PRO A 324 14.63 23.49 8.81
CA PRO A 324 13.93 23.57 10.09
C PRO A 324 12.57 24.26 9.99
N ALA A 325 12.45 25.28 9.13
CA ALA A 325 11.17 26.00 8.94
C ALA A 325 10.08 25.11 8.31
N MET A 326 10.47 24.12 7.50
CA MET A 326 9.51 23.13 6.99
C MET A 326 9.19 22.07 8.03
N VAL A 327 10.17 21.65 8.85
CA VAL A 327 9.92 20.72 9.95
C VAL A 327 8.91 21.32 10.94
N GLU A 328 9.05 22.61 11.29
CA GLU A 328 8.12 23.31 12.17
C GLU A 328 6.68 23.34 11.64
N LYS A 329 6.52 23.39 10.32
CA LYS A 329 5.20 23.36 9.65
C LYS A 329 4.59 21.98 9.55
N ALA A 330 5.39 20.91 9.76
CA ALA A 330 4.92 19.55 9.59
C ALA A 330 3.88 19.21 10.67
N ILE A 331 2.72 18.72 10.21
CA ILE A 331 1.65 18.25 11.10
C ILE A 331 1.74 16.74 11.27
N ALA A 332 1.44 16.26 12.48
CA ALA A 332 1.39 14.85 12.77
C ALA A 332 0.17 14.20 12.10
N PRO A 333 0.29 12.96 11.61
CA PRO A 333 -0.85 12.19 11.11
C PRO A 333 -1.85 11.84 12.20
N ASP A 334 -3.10 11.56 11.79
CA ASP A 334 -4.18 11.27 12.73
C ASP A 334 -4.13 9.85 13.31
N TYR A 335 -3.52 8.87 12.59
CA TYR A 335 -3.54 7.47 13.02
C TYR A 335 -2.38 6.65 12.46
N ALA A 336 -1.62 5.98 13.33
CA ALA A 336 -0.54 5.08 12.98
C ALA A 336 -1.05 3.67 12.64
N LEU A 337 -0.51 3.09 11.58
CA LEU A 337 -0.88 1.78 11.02
C LEU A 337 0.19 0.70 11.26
N GLY A 338 1.23 1.00 12.05
CA GLY A 338 2.36 0.14 12.32
C GLY A 338 3.52 0.31 11.33
N ALA A 339 4.74 0.05 11.82
CA ALA A 339 5.94 0.22 11.02
C ALA A 339 6.05 -0.85 9.91
N HIS A 340 6.41 -0.40 8.70
CA HIS A 340 6.70 -1.24 7.54
C HIS A 340 5.54 -2.15 7.09
N THR A 341 4.30 -1.81 7.41
CA THR A 341 3.14 -2.63 7.01
C THR A 341 2.84 -2.55 5.53
N ALA A 342 3.42 -1.58 4.82
CA ALA A 342 3.10 -1.22 3.46
C ALA A 342 1.59 -1.01 3.28
N SER A 343 1.04 -0.09 4.07
CA SER A 343 -0.38 0.27 4.03
C SER A 343 -0.71 1.02 2.74
N LEU A 344 -1.42 0.37 1.81
CA LEU A 344 -1.67 0.86 0.46
C LEU A 344 -3.14 1.19 0.22
N GLY A 345 -4.03 0.20 0.13
CA GLY A 345 -5.45 0.40 -0.12
C GLY A 345 -6.16 1.05 1.06
N LEU A 346 -7.09 1.96 0.80
CA LEU A 346 -7.95 2.59 1.78
C LEU A 346 -9.38 2.64 1.26
N CYS A 347 -10.36 2.21 2.06
CA CYS A 347 -11.75 2.18 1.67
C CYS A 347 -12.67 2.47 2.87
N TRP A 348 -13.57 3.45 2.74
CA TRP A 348 -14.59 3.72 3.74
C TRP A 348 -15.67 2.62 3.74
N SER A 349 -16.07 2.19 4.94
CA SER A 349 -17.01 1.08 5.13
C SER A 349 -18.49 1.41 4.94
N GLY A 350 -18.85 2.67 4.66
CA GLY A 350 -20.21 3.19 4.79
C GLY A 350 -21.34 2.39 4.11
N ASN A 351 -21.05 1.74 2.97
CA ASN A 351 -22.01 0.86 2.29
C ASN A 351 -21.82 -0.63 2.61
N SER A 352 -20.93 -0.96 3.55
CA SER A 352 -20.66 -2.34 3.94
C SER A 352 -21.82 -2.92 4.73
N LYS A 353 -22.15 -4.19 4.43
CA LYS A 353 -23.08 -5.02 5.22
C LYS A 353 -22.35 -6.00 6.14
N LEU A 354 -21.06 -5.85 6.33
CA LEU A 354 -20.31 -6.64 7.30
C LEU A 354 -20.85 -6.40 8.71
N PRO A 355 -20.78 -7.41 9.61
CA PRO A 355 -21.26 -7.26 10.98
C PRO A 355 -20.41 -6.24 11.77
N ALA A 356 -20.87 -5.86 12.95
CA ALA A 356 -20.03 -5.14 13.89
C ALA A 356 -18.74 -5.94 14.18
N PRO A 357 -17.56 -5.28 14.30
CA PRO A 357 -17.37 -3.83 14.37
C PRO A 357 -17.21 -3.11 13.03
N PHE A 358 -17.32 -3.76 11.88
CA PHE A 358 -16.89 -3.31 10.54
C PHE A 358 -17.87 -2.35 9.83
N ARG A 359 -18.64 -1.56 10.56
CA ARG A 359 -19.72 -0.73 9.99
C ARG A 359 -19.39 0.74 9.80
N SER A 360 -18.54 1.32 10.65
CA SER A 360 -18.16 2.73 10.57
C SER A 360 -16.66 2.86 10.76
N GLY A 361 -15.93 3.07 9.66
CA GLY A 361 -14.47 3.16 9.69
C GLY A 361 -13.83 2.93 8.34
N MET A 362 -12.51 2.76 8.37
CA MET A 362 -11.67 2.53 7.19
C MET A 362 -11.13 1.11 7.15
N PHE A 363 -11.29 0.43 6.03
CA PHE A 363 -10.52 -0.76 5.69
C PHE A 363 -9.18 -0.34 5.10
N VAL A 364 -8.10 -1.00 5.52
CA VAL A 364 -6.73 -0.73 5.05
C VAL A 364 -6.09 -2.02 4.56
N GLY A 365 -5.65 -2.03 3.31
CA GLY A 365 -4.88 -3.13 2.73
C GLY A 365 -3.39 -2.96 3.05
N GLN A 366 -2.83 -3.89 3.83
CA GLN A 366 -1.43 -3.89 4.22
C GLN A 366 -0.68 -4.94 3.41
N HIS A 367 0.08 -4.47 2.41
CA HIS A 367 0.81 -5.30 1.44
C HIS A 367 1.93 -6.14 2.07
N GLY A 368 2.45 -5.69 3.22
CA GLY A 368 3.42 -6.40 4.03
C GLY A 368 4.86 -5.97 3.85
N SER A 369 5.62 -6.12 4.92
CA SER A 369 7.01 -5.65 5.06
C SER A 369 7.99 -6.42 4.16
N TRP A 370 9.09 -5.75 3.82
CA TRP A 370 10.23 -6.34 3.12
C TRP A 370 11.56 -6.07 3.85
N ASN A 371 11.56 -5.17 4.84
CA ASN A 371 12.74 -4.64 5.52
C ASN A 371 12.58 -4.64 7.05
N ARG A 372 11.90 -5.63 7.60
CA ARG A 372 11.70 -5.85 9.03
C ARG A 372 12.00 -7.30 9.39
N ARG A 373 12.66 -7.57 10.52
CA ARG A 373 13.01 -8.94 10.98
C ARG A 373 11.76 -9.77 11.21
N THR A 374 10.84 -9.31 12.05
CA THR A 374 9.51 -9.89 12.15
C THR A 374 8.58 -9.24 11.16
N ARG A 375 8.03 -10.03 10.24
CA ARG A 375 7.14 -9.51 9.20
C ARG A 375 5.90 -8.85 9.78
N SER A 376 5.52 -7.71 9.19
CA SER A 376 4.32 -6.96 9.54
C SER A 376 3.46 -6.73 8.31
N GLY A 377 2.16 -6.43 8.50
CA GLY A 377 1.21 -6.32 7.39
C GLY A 377 0.75 -7.70 6.88
N TYR A 378 0.68 -7.91 5.58
CA TYR A 378 0.16 -9.12 4.92
C TYR A 378 -1.27 -9.44 5.36
N LYS A 379 -2.12 -8.42 5.45
CA LYS A 379 -3.49 -8.53 5.91
C LYS A 379 -4.33 -7.33 5.54
N VAL A 380 -5.62 -7.44 5.71
CA VAL A 380 -6.53 -6.29 5.70
C VAL A 380 -6.95 -6.02 7.13
N VAL A 381 -6.84 -4.75 7.53
CA VAL A 381 -7.28 -4.30 8.85
C VAL A 381 -8.41 -3.28 8.72
N PHE A 382 -9.19 -3.15 9.78
CA PHE A 382 -10.23 -2.17 9.94
C PHE A 382 -9.89 -1.22 11.09
N VAL A 383 -9.99 0.07 10.86
CA VAL A 383 -9.88 1.11 11.88
C VAL A 383 -11.26 1.69 12.10
N ALA A 384 -11.80 1.50 13.31
CA ALA A 384 -13.12 2.02 13.68
C ALA A 384 -13.10 3.55 13.79
N PHE A 385 -14.18 4.19 13.40
CA PHE A 385 -14.38 5.64 13.52
C PHE A 385 -15.58 5.94 14.43
N ASP A 386 -15.44 7.01 15.18
CA ASP A 386 -16.47 7.59 16.02
C ASP A 386 -16.46 9.10 15.84
N HIS A 387 -17.62 9.69 15.51
CA HIS A 387 -17.73 11.13 15.21
C HIS A 387 -16.66 11.63 14.21
N GLY A 388 -16.43 10.87 13.13
CA GLY A 388 -15.47 11.24 12.09
C GLY A 388 -13.99 11.07 12.45
N GLN A 389 -13.66 10.52 13.64
CA GLN A 389 -12.30 10.32 14.13
C GLN A 389 -11.96 8.84 14.32
N PRO A 390 -10.74 8.40 13.96
CA PRO A 390 -10.31 7.02 14.17
C PRO A 390 -10.15 6.69 15.65
N ARG A 391 -10.52 5.46 16.04
CA ARG A 391 -10.53 5.01 17.44
C ARG A 391 -9.93 3.62 17.61
N GLY A 392 -9.33 3.41 18.77
CA GLY A 392 -8.82 2.10 19.19
C GLY A 392 -7.64 1.61 18.36
N LEU A 393 -7.39 0.31 18.43
CA LEU A 393 -6.38 -0.39 17.64
C LEU A 393 -7.00 -0.97 16.37
N PRO A 394 -6.21 -1.22 15.30
CA PRO A 394 -6.73 -1.83 14.08
C PRO A 394 -7.17 -3.26 14.34
N ILE A 395 -8.29 -3.65 13.73
CA ILE A 395 -8.90 -4.98 13.86
C ILE A 395 -8.63 -5.74 12.56
N GLU A 396 -8.10 -6.97 12.66
CA GLU A 396 -7.88 -7.80 11.48
C GLU A 396 -9.22 -8.23 10.85
N VAL A 397 -9.33 -8.05 9.54
CA VAL A 397 -10.51 -8.41 8.73
C VAL A 397 -10.23 -9.65 7.89
N LEU A 398 -9.05 -9.71 7.29
CA LEU A 398 -8.61 -10.80 6.42
C LEU A 398 -7.12 -11.01 6.61
N GLY A 399 -6.73 -12.18 7.08
CA GLY A 399 -5.35 -12.57 7.38
C GLY A 399 -4.95 -13.87 6.71
N GLY A 400 -3.79 -14.44 7.11
CA GLY A 400 -3.30 -15.71 6.59
C GLY A 400 -2.63 -15.61 5.22
N PHE A 401 -2.16 -14.43 4.82
CA PHE A 401 -1.45 -14.24 3.55
C PHE A 401 0.00 -14.74 3.58
N LEU A 402 0.53 -15.06 4.75
CA LEU A 402 1.79 -15.78 4.92
C LEU A 402 1.50 -17.24 5.28
N ASN A 403 2.23 -18.18 4.67
CA ASN A 403 2.19 -19.58 5.09
C ASN A 403 3.09 -19.81 6.31
N ASP A 404 3.07 -21.04 6.88
CA ASP A 404 3.84 -21.42 8.06
C ASP A 404 5.36 -21.27 7.87
N LYS A 405 5.85 -21.23 6.63
CA LYS A 405 7.26 -20.99 6.29
C LYS A 405 7.59 -19.50 6.14
N GLY A 406 6.59 -18.64 6.27
CA GLY A 406 6.71 -17.20 6.07
C GLY A 406 6.79 -16.78 4.61
N ASP A 407 6.46 -17.64 3.63
CA ASP A 407 6.32 -17.24 2.23
C ASP A 407 4.99 -16.50 2.03
N ALA A 408 4.96 -15.50 1.15
CA ALA A 408 3.76 -14.76 0.83
C ALA A 408 2.92 -15.51 -0.19
N GLN A 409 1.77 -16.04 0.22
CA GLN A 409 0.78 -16.65 -0.68
C GLN A 409 -0.01 -15.57 -1.43
N GLY A 410 -0.14 -14.41 -0.82
CA GLY A 410 -0.77 -13.23 -1.38
C GLY A 410 -0.33 -11.97 -0.66
N ARG A 411 -0.70 -10.82 -1.25
CA ARG A 411 -0.47 -9.49 -0.67
C ARG A 411 -1.66 -8.58 -0.98
N PRO A 412 -2.47 -8.20 0.01
CA PRO A 412 -3.63 -7.33 -0.23
C PRO A 412 -3.20 -5.91 -0.60
N VAL A 413 -3.87 -5.33 -1.60
CA VAL A 413 -3.59 -3.98 -2.11
C VAL A 413 -4.86 -3.15 -2.17
N GLY A 414 -5.51 -3.07 -3.32
CA GLY A 414 -6.71 -2.28 -3.55
C GLY A 414 -7.94 -2.88 -2.89
N LEU A 415 -8.79 -2.02 -2.36
CA LEU A 415 -10.01 -2.37 -1.65
C LEU A 415 -11.20 -1.64 -2.26
N ALA A 416 -12.36 -2.27 -2.28
CA ALA A 416 -13.63 -1.64 -2.64
C ALA A 416 -14.79 -2.32 -1.93
N ILE A 417 -15.93 -1.63 -1.78
CA ILE A 417 -17.19 -2.23 -1.35
C ILE A 417 -18.01 -2.52 -2.59
N ASP A 418 -18.46 -3.77 -2.75
CA ASP A 418 -19.34 -4.14 -3.86
C ASP A 418 -20.79 -3.69 -3.62
N LYS A 419 -21.63 -3.86 -4.63
CA LYS A 419 -23.04 -3.46 -4.57
C LYS A 419 -23.85 -4.27 -3.55
N GLN A 420 -23.39 -5.46 -3.18
CA GLN A 420 -23.98 -6.31 -2.14
C GLN A 420 -23.58 -5.88 -0.74
N GLY A 421 -22.58 -4.98 -0.59
CA GLY A 421 -22.03 -4.51 0.67
C GLY A 421 -20.92 -5.38 1.22
N SER A 422 -20.30 -6.21 0.39
CA SER A 422 -19.12 -7.01 0.75
C SER A 422 -17.84 -6.25 0.44
N LEU A 423 -16.79 -6.54 1.19
CA LEU A 423 -15.46 -6.00 0.93
C LEU A 423 -14.76 -6.84 -0.14
N LEU A 424 -14.32 -6.19 -1.21
CA LEU A 424 -13.46 -6.76 -2.24
C LEU A 424 -12.01 -6.43 -1.93
N VAL A 425 -11.11 -7.40 -2.16
CA VAL A 425 -9.67 -7.28 -1.89
C VAL A 425 -8.90 -7.76 -3.12
N ALA A 426 -8.11 -6.88 -3.73
CA ALA A 426 -7.15 -7.25 -4.75
C ALA A 426 -5.89 -7.83 -4.09
N ASP A 427 -5.43 -8.97 -4.59
CA ASP A 427 -4.27 -9.71 -4.12
C ASP A 427 -3.31 -9.90 -5.29
N ASP A 428 -2.27 -9.07 -5.36
CA ASP A 428 -1.39 -8.99 -6.52
C ASP A 428 -0.44 -10.19 -6.67
N VAL A 429 0.03 -10.74 -5.56
CA VAL A 429 0.87 -11.96 -5.56
C VAL A 429 0.03 -13.22 -5.73
N GLY A 430 -1.14 -13.27 -5.09
CA GLY A 430 -2.08 -14.38 -5.24
C GLY A 430 -2.85 -14.38 -6.57
N ASN A 431 -2.72 -13.32 -7.39
CA ASN A 431 -3.42 -13.17 -8.68
C ASN A 431 -4.93 -13.37 -8.57
N THR A 432 -5.52 -12.88 -7.47
CA THR A 432 -6.90 -13.17 -7.07
C THR A 432 -7.61 -11.89 -6.60
N VAL A 433 -8.91 -11.82 -6.85
CA VAL A 433 -9.81 -10.90 -6.15
C VAL A 433 -10.63 -11.71 -5.17
N TRP A 434 -10.51 -11.36 -3.90
CA TRP A 434 -11.24 -11.95 -2.78
C TRP A 434 -12.47 -11.12 -2.43
N ARG A 435 -13.51 -11.77 -1.91
CA ARG A 435 -14.69 -11.13 -1.32
C ARG A 435 -14.84 -11.54 0.12
N VAL A 436 -14.97 -10.58 1.02
CA VAL A 436 -15.34 -10.78 2.43
C VAL A 436 -16.77 -10.34 2.61
N SER A 437 -17.64 -11.25 3.02
CA SER A 437 -19.07 -11.01 3.27
C SER A 437 -19.47 -11.43 4.68
N ALA A 438 -20.62 -10.97 5.17
CA ALA A 438 -21.19 -11.49 6.41
C ALA A 438 -21.42 -13.01 6.31
N ASP A 439 -21.12 -13.73 7.39
CA ASP A 439 -21.45 -15.15 7.48
C ASP A 439 -22.88 -15.30 8.01
N PRO A 440 -23.82 -15.84 7.23
CA PRO A 440 -25.20 -15.98 7.68
C PRO A 440 -25.39 -17.00 8.80
N ASN A 441 -24.38 -17.82 9.10
CA ASN A 441 -24.40 -18.86 10.11
C ASN A 441 -23.77 -18.47 11.45
N GLN A 442 -23.32 -17.21 11.59
CA GLN A 442 -22.68 -16.71 12.83
C GLN A 442 -23.33 -15.44 13.36
#